data_6bf370ae89680ab75dadbbd8e8b0c234
#
_entry.id   6bf370ae89680ab75dadbbd8e8b0c234
#
_cell.length_a   1.000
_cell.length_b   1.000
_cell.length_c   1.000
_cell.angle_alpha   90.00
_cell.angle_beta   90.00
_cell.angle_gamma   90.00
#
_symmetry.space_group_name_H-M   'P 1'
#
loop_
_entity.id
_entity.type
_entity.pdbx_description
1 polymer ?
#
loop_
_entity_poly.entity_id
_entity_poly.type
_entity_poly.pdbx_seq_one_letter_code
_entity_poly.pdbx_strand_id
1 'polypeptide(L)'
;MTAKKKKILFWSILALAFILRCIRFAAVPDGINQDEAMGAMDAWALSKYGTDRYGTFLPVHFEAWKYSQMSVLLSYCMVPFIKVFGFSTVTVRLPMLLVSCGAVALVYLIAEKLFDERIAFIAMALTAVNPWQFMQSRWSLDCNLFPHVFLLAFYLLLLGLEKRRYLYLSMIFFGLTFYCYGIAAYSVTAFLLVFFLWCLWKKQLKFREGLLCAVIFTLVALPEVIVLAINAVHYGKSIEMPFFTMQFFPDSIRGADILFLNFSFVQLGRNAWALFSRVFLQLPDIFFNSIAAFGPLYHVSIPFVLIGIIVFTIRLFKEKQIEKQTQMLALWGFLITGIWVGLITFEVNINRVNIIFYPVILLCAYGISLVVDKFGKLFPVIVAAYAVSSVLFFATYFTDYAEESRYYYNKDFLNAVTEADGMEEYDRLYITGNLGWQFNQSAAEILTQYACRTDALYYQGKLDSPDGRKSLPYAERYHYVYPEKLGNELAEIAGDGLLMLHRQDLEYLDLPYHVIDTVGEYFLLTVDKD
;
A
#
# COMPACT_ATOMS: atom_id res chain seq x y z
N MET A 1 -36.90 -5.40 -4.19
CA MET A 1 -36.81 -5.75 -2.74
C MET A 1 -37.51 -4.69 -1.88
N THR A 2 -38.05 -5.06 -0.67
CA THR A 2 -38.53 -4.05 0.29
C THR A 2 -37.35 -3.31 0.92
N ALA A 3 -37.57 -2.04 1.37
CA ALA A 3 -36.51 -1.24 2.00
C ALA A 3 -35.82 -1.97 3.19
N LYS A 4 -36.61 -2.71 3.98
CA LYS A 4 -36.08 -3.53 5.09
C LYS A 4 -35.14 -4.64 4.60
N LYS A 5 -35.54 -5.38 3.54
CA LYS A 5 -34.69 -6.43 2.97
C LYS A 5 -33.39 -5.89 2.38
N LYS A 6 -33.44 -4.71 1.73
CA LYS A 6 -32.27 -4.02 1.19
C LYS A 6 -31.29 -3.66 2.30
N LYS A 7 -31.78 -3.04 3.37
CA LYS A 7 -30.96 -2.68 4.54
C LYS A 7 -30.31 -3.92 5.18
N ILE A 8 -31.06 -5.01 5.33
CA ILE A 8 -30.50 -6.25 5.87
C ILE A 8 -29.39 -6.77 4.94
N LEU A 9 -29.62 -6.87 3.63
CA LEU A 9 -28.62 -7.37 2.68
C LEU A 9 -27.35 -6.53 2.69
N PHE A 10 -27.47 -5.18 2.69
CA PHE A 10 -26.33 -4.27 2.76
C PHE A 10 -25.46 -4.54 4.00
N TRP A 11 -26.10 -4.57 5.19
CA TRP A 11 -25.36 -4.80 6.43
C TRP A 11 -24.81 -6.23 6.55
N SER A 12 -25.51 -7.23 5.97
CA SER A 12 -25.00 -8.60 5.93
C SER A 12 -23.73 -8.73 5.08
N ILE A 13 -23.68 -8.09 3.89
CA ILE A 13 -22.49 -8.12 3.04
C ILE A 13 -21.35 -7.35 3.74
N LEU A 14 -21.63 -6.19 4.34
CA LEU A 14 -20.61 -5.41 5.05
C LEU A 14 -20.07 -6.17 6.26
N ALA A 15 -20.95 -6.81 7.04
CA ALA A 15 -20.56 -7.65 8.17
C ALA A 15 -19.71 -8.85 7.71
N LEU A 16 -20.09 -9.52 6.63
CA LEU A 16 -19.29 -10.58 6.04
C LEU A 16 -17.89 -10.09 5.65
N ALA A 17 -17.80 -8.95 4.96
CA ALA A 17 -16.53 -8.34 4.58
C ALA A 17 -15.65 -8.05 5.80
N PHE A 18 -16.23 -7.51 6.87
CA PHE A 18 -15.52 -7.21 8.11
C PHE A 18 -15.06 -8.50 8.82
N ILE A 19 -15.95 -9.47 8.99
CA ILE A 19 -15.65 -10.76 9.66
C ILE A 19 -14.50 -11.47 8.93
N LEU A 20 -14.57 -11.60 7.59
CA LEU A 20 -13.52 -12.23 6.80
C LEU A 20 -12.15 -11.56 7.04
N ARG A 21 -12.12 -10.20 7.14
CA ARG A 21 -10.88 -9.45 7.38
C ARG A 21 -10.38 -9.53 8.82
N CYS A 22 -11.25 -9.88 9.77
CA CYS A 22 -10.87 -10.09 11.16
C CYS A 22 -10.32 -11.48 11.46
N ILE A 23 -10.62 -12.51 10.63
CA ILE A 23 -10.12 -13.87 10.83
C ILE A 23 -8.58 -13.88 10.78
N ARG A 24 -7.94 -14.33 11.88
CA ARG A 24 -6.47 -14.35 12.03
C ARG A 24 -5.81 -13.00 11.66
N PHE A 25 -6.50 -11.88 11.99
CA PHE A 25 -5.98 -10.54 11.71
C PHE A 25 -4.64 -10.32 12.42
N ALA A 26 -3.68 -9.74 11.70
CA ALA A 26 -2.27 -9.58 12.09
C ALA A 26 -1.47 -10.90 12.30
N ALA A 27 -2.12 -12.06 12.28
CA ALA A 27 -1.44 -13.35 12.28
C ALA A 27 -1.24 -13.93 10.86
N VAL A 28 -1.96 -13.39 9.87
CA VAL A 28 -1.74 -13.69 8.45
C VAL A 28 -1.90 -12.38 7.66
N PRO A 29 -0.85 -11.93 6.97
CA PRO A 29 0.49 -12.51 6.83
C PRO A 29 1.24 -12.58 8.18
N ASP A 30 2.04 -13.64 8.41
CA ASP A 30 2.83 -13.81 9.63
C ASP A 30 4.21 -13.13 9.48
N GLY A 31 4.48 -12.16 10.34
CA GLY A 31 5.63 -11.28 10.24
C GLY A 31 5.27 -9.88 9.75
N ILE A 32 6.25 -9.13 9.27
CA ILE A 32 6.07 -7.76 8.75
C ILE A 32 6.96 -7.54 7.52
N ASN A 33 6.40 -6.84 6.53
CA ASN A 33 7.18 -6.37 5.39
C ASN A 33 8.03 -5.16 5.80
N GLN A 34 9.18 -4.96 5.16
CA GLN A 34 10.10 -3.87 5.49
C GLN A 34 9.50 -2.47 5.27
N ASP A 35 8.70 -2.28 4.22
CA ASP A 35 8.02 -0.99 3.98
C ASP A 35 6.94 -0.74 5.05
N GLU A 36 6.22 -1.79 5.45
CA GLU A 36 5.26 -1.74 6.55
C GLU A 36 5.97 -1.40 7.87
N ALA A 37 7.14 -1.99 8.14
CA ALA A 37 7.95 -1.71 9.33
C ALA A 37 8.43 -0.25 9.35
N MET A 38 8.87 0.32 8.22
CA MET A 38 9.24 1.74 8.12
C MET A 38 8.09 2.66 8.51
N GLY A 39 6.94 2.50 7.87
CA GLY A 39 5.75 3.30 8.19
C GLY A 39 5.30 3.15 9.64
N ALA A 40 5.43 1.95 10.20
CA ALA A 40 5.09 1.66 11.59
C ALA A 40 6.04 2.35 12.59
N MET A 41 7.35 2.32 12.35
CA MET A 41 8.35 2.95 13.22
C MET A 41 8.20 4.47 13.22
N ASP A 42 7.97 5.07 12.04
CA ASP A 42 7.70 6.52 11.93
C ASP A 42 6.38 6.90 12.62
N ALA A 43 5.31 6.10 12.47
CA ALA A 43 4.06 6.32 13.19
C ALA A 43 4.23 6.22 14.72
N TRP A 44 5.09 5.31 15.18
CA TRP A 44 5.38 5.17 16.60
C TRP A 44 6.16 6.37 17.14
N ALA A 45 7.19 6.83 16.43
CA ALA A 45 7.94 8.04 16.77
C ALA A 45 7.01 9.27 16.80
N LEU A 46 6.16 9.46 15.77
CA LEU A 46 5.14 10.50 15.74
C LEU A 46 4.18 10.41 16.92
N SER A 47 3.80 9.21 17.34
CA SER A 47 2.89 9.02 18.47
C SER A 47 3.49 9.48 19.80
N LYS A 48 4.81 9.36 19.96
CA LYS A 48 5.54 9.73 21.18
C LYS A 48 6.04 11.18 21.16
N TYR A 49 6.62 11.59 20.04
CA TYR A 49 7.45 12.82 19.97
C TYR A 49 6.91 13.85 18.97
N GLY A 50 5.96 13.50 18.12
CA GLY A 50 5.53 14.34 17.00
C GLY A 50 6.56 14.46 15.88
N THR A 51 7.58 13.59 15.89
CA THR A 51 8.64 13.53 14.86
C THR A 51 8.67 12.15 14.22
N ASP A 52 9.28 12.04 13.03
CA ASP A 52 9.66 10.74 12.49
C ASP A 52 10.81 10.10 13.31
N ARG A 53 11.26 8.90 12.92
CA ARG A 53 12.37 8.20 13.57
C ARG A 53 13.71 8.92 13.46
N TYR A 54 13.87 9.84 12.51
CA TYR A 54 15.07 10.70 12.34
C TYR A 54 14.99 12.02 13.11
N GLY A 55 13.84 12.34 13.70
CA GLY A 55 13.62 13.56 14.49
C GLY A 55 13.05 14.74 13.71
N THR A 56 12.56 14.54 12.48
CA THR A 56 11.89 15.57 11.68
C THR A 56 10.48 15.82 12.20
N PHE A 57 10.17 17.07 12.54
CA PHE A 57 8.88 17.45 13.11
C PHE A 57 7.76 17.41 12.05
N LEU A 58 6.69 16.63 12.32
CA LEU A 58 5.50 16.47 11.49
C LEU A 58 5.83 16.48 9.98
N PRO A 59 6.59 15.51 9.49
CA PRO A 59 7.09 15.51 8.12
C PRO A 59 5.97 15.39 7.08
N VAL A 60 6.15 16.08 5.96
CA VAL A 60 5.27 15.93 4.78
C VAL A 60 5.59 14.64 4.01
N HIS A 61 6.83 14.17 4.09
CA HIS A 61 7.31 12.91 3.50
C HIS A 61 8.27 12.23 4.46
N PHE A 62 8.32 10.90 4.51
CA PHE A 62 9.33 10.19 5.28
C PHE A 62 10.56 9.86 4.45
N GLU A 63 11.70 9.78 5.12
CA GLU A 63 12.88 9.16 4.56
C GLU A 63 12.74 7.63 4.62
N ALA A 64 12.89 6.99 3.46
CA ALA A 64 12.91 5.54 3.31
C ALA A 64 14.22 5.07 2.71
N TRP A 65 14.70 3.89 3.10
CA TRP A 65 15.87 3.24 2.50
C TRP A 65 17.12 4.10 2.48
N LYS A 66 17.31 4.93 3.52
CA LYS A 66 18.41 5.90 3.71
C LYS A 66 18.50 7.01 2.67
N TYR A 67 17.68 7.08 1.63
CA TYR A 67 17.75 8.17 0.63
C TYR A 67 16.52 8.23 -0.26
N SER A 68 15.56 7.35 -0.08
CA SER A 68 14.30 7.33 -0.82
C SER A 68 13.20 8.04 -0.03
N GLN A 69 12.02 8.14 -0.61
CA GLN A 69 10.87 8.83 -0.04
C GLN A 69 9.72 7.86 0.15
N MET A 70 9.02 7.97 1.27
CA MET A 70 7.80 7.21 1.57
C MET A 70 6.67 8.16 1.94
N SER A 71 5.47 7.86 1.45
CA SER A 71 4.29 8.67 1.72
C SER A 71 3.81 8.52 3.17
N VAL A 72 3.27 9.60 3.75
CA VAL A 72 3.07 9.72 5.20
C VAL A 72 1.66 9.40 5.68
N LEU A 73 0.62 9.51 4.83
CA LEU A 73 -0.78 9.56 5.30
C LEU A 73 -1.20 8.29 6.05
N LEU A 74 -0.79 7.12 5.58
CA LEU A 74 -1.12 5.86 6.25
C LEU A 74 -0.51 5.82 7.66
N SER A 75 0.75 6.22 7.81
CA SER A 75 1.41 6.28 9.13
C SER A 75 0.75 7.29 10.06
N TYR A 76 0.33 8.44 9.57
CA TYR A 76 -0.48 9.38 10.36
C TYR A 76 -1.81 8.77 10.80
N CYS A 77 -2.44 7.92 9.97
CA CYS A 77 -3.63 7.18 10.36
C CYS A 77 -3.35 6.11 11.43
N MET A 78 -2.13 5.59 11.56
CA MET A 78 -1.75 4.65 12.62
C MET A 78 -1.60 5.33 13.98
N VAL A 79 -1.16 6.59 14.03
CA VAL A 79 -0.84 7.33 15.26
C VAL A 79 -1.94 7.25 16.32
N PRO A 80 -3.24 7.53 16.03
CA PRO A 80 -4.29 7.46 17.06
C PRO A 80 -4.46 6.05 17.63
N PHE A 81 -4.34 5.02 16.80
CA PHE A 81 -4.45 3.62 17.25
C PHE A 81 -3.25 3.22 18.11
N ILE A 82 -2.04 3.61 17.73
CA ILE A 82 -0.83 3.36 18.53
C ILE A 82 -0.92 4.09 19.87
N LYS A 83 -1.39 5.34 19.91
CA LYS A 83 -1.57 6.09 21.17
C LYS A 83 -2.56 5.44 22.12
N VAL A 84 -3.66 4.87 21.61
CA VAL A 84 -4.73 4.31 22.44
C VAL A 84 -4.45 2.86 22.83
N PHE A 85 -3.95 2.04 21.91
CA PHE A 85 -3.83 0.59 22.09
C PHE A 85 -2.38 0.09 22.20
N GLY A 86 -1.39 1.00 22.11
CA GLY A 86 0.03 0.66 22.11
C GLY A 86 0.54 0.22 20.74
N PHE A 87 1.87 0.11 20.62
CA PHE A 87 2.55 -0.30 19.40
C PHE A 87 2.50 -1.83 19.21
N SER A 88 1.89 -2.28 18.13
CA SER A 88 1.79 -3.70 17.77
C SER A 88 1.43 -3.85 16.28
N THR A 89 1.66 -5.03 15.70
CA THR A 89 1.23 -5.35 14.32
C THR A 89 -0.28 -5.14 14.12
N VAL A 90 -1.10 -5.38 15.15
CA VAL A 90 -2.55 -5.13 15.09
C VAL A 90 -2.83 -3.64 14.89
N THR A 91 -2.25 -2.78 15.71
CA THR A 91 -2.50 -1.32 15.67
C THR A 91 -1.93 -0.69 14.40
N VAL A 92 -0.83 -1.23 13.87
CA VAL A 92 -0.24 -0.82 12.58
C VAL A 92 -1.18 -1.17 11.41
N ARG A 93 -1.77 -2.37 11.38
CA ARG A 93 -2.63 -2.86 10.28
C ARG A 93 -4.09 -2.38 10.37
N LEU A 94 -4.54 -1.94 11.54
CA LEU A 94 -5.94 -1.58 11.78
C LEU A 94 -6.48 -0.46 10.86
N PRO A 95 -5.74 0.62 10.52
CA PRO A 95 -6.21 1.64 9.58
C PRO A 95 -6.58 1.05 8.23
N MET A 96 -5.74 0.17 7.65
CA MET A 96 -6.00 -0.45 6.35
C MET A 96 -7.23 -1.37 6.38
N LEU A 97 -7.42 -2.14 7.43
CA LEU A 97 -8.63 -2.96 7.62
C LEU A 97 -9.89 -2.08 7.60
N LEU A 98 -9.91 -1.01 8.38
CA LEU A 98 -11.09 -0.13 8.49
C LEU A 98 -11.41 0.59 7.18
N VAL A 99 -10.40 1.16 6.53
CA VAL A 99 -10.56 1.86 5.25
C VAL A 99 -11.02 0.91 4.16
N SER A 100 -10.49 -0.31 4.12
CA SER A 100 -10.90 -1.36 3.17
C SER A 100 -12.35 -1.81 3.38
N CYS A 101 -12.80 -1.94 4.63
CA CYS A 101 -14.21 -2.21 4.93
C CYS A 101 -15.11 -1.04 4.51
N GLY A 102 -14.69 0.20 4.75
CA GLY A 102 -15.38 1.40 4.28
C GLY A 102 -15.51 1.45 2.75
N ALA A 103 -14.48 1.00 2.04
CA ALA A 103 -14.49 0.93 0.58
C ALA A 103 -15.55 -0.03 0.02
N VAL A 104 -15.86 -1.13 0.72
CA VAL A 104 -16.96 -2.05 0.32
C VAL A 104 -18.31 -1.31 0.30
N ALA A 105 -18.56 -0.46 1.30
CA ALA A 105 -19.75 0.38 1.33
C ALA A 105 -19.70 1.49 0.25
N LEU A 106 -18.54 2.12 0.03
CA LEU A 106 -18.38 3.15 -1.00
C LEU A 106 -18.63 2.61 -2.40
N VAL A 107 -18.17 1.39 -2.70
CA VAL A 107 -18.42 0.73 -4.00
C VAL A 107 -19.92 0.55 -4.23
N TYR A 108 -20.69 0.15 -3.20
CA TYR A 108 -22.15 0.11 -3.29
C TYR A 108 -22.74 1.49 -3.65
N LEU A 109 -22.37 2.52 -2.88
CA LEU A 109 -22.90 3.89 -3.08
C LEU A 109 -22.55 4.46 -4.46
N ILE A 110 -21.35 4.18 -4.96
CA ILE A 110 -20.92 4.60 -6.29
C ILE A 110 -21.69 3.86 -7.37
N ALA A 111 -21.83 2.52 -7.24
CA ALA A 111 -22.54 1.72 -8.22
C ALA A 111 -24.04 2.05 -8.26
N GLU A 112 -24.67 2.31 -7.11
CA GLU A 112 -26.07 2.77 -7.03
C GLU A 112 -26.26 4.10 -7.76
N LYS A 113 -25.30 5.02 -7.61
CA LYS A 113 -25.32 6.33 -8.26
C LYS A 113 -25.09 6.26 -9.77
N LEU A 114 -24.18 5.42 -10.23
CA LEU A 114 -23.80 5.32 -11.64
C LEU A 114 -24.72 4.41 -12.46
N PHE A 115 -25.29 3.41 -11.85
CA PHE A 115 -26.08 2.37 -12.50
C PHE A 115 -27.45 2.21 -11.83
N ASP A 116 -27.60 1.17 -11.01
CA ASP A 116 -28.78 0.88 -10.25
C ASP A 116 -28.44 0.06 -8.99
N GLU A 117 -29.45 -0.14 -8.14
CA GLU A 117 -29.34 -0.86 -6.89
C GLU A 117 -28.90 -2.33 -7.05
N ARG A 118 -29.33 -2.99 -8.12
CA ARG A 118 -28.96 -4.40 -8.37
C ARG A 118 -27.46 -4.52 -8.66
N ILE A 119 -26.95 -3.65 -9.53
CA ILE A 119 -25.51 -3.58 -9.84
C ILE A 119 -24.73 -3.19 -8.60
N ALA A 120 -25.28 -2.31 -7.77
CA ALA A 120 -24.65 -1.91 -6.51
C ALA A 120 -24.44 -3.10 -5.55
N PHE A 121 -25.44 -3.96 -5.37
CA PHE A 121 -25.27 -5.17 -4.55
C PHE A 121 -24.29 -6.17 -5.16
N ILE A 122 -24.26 -6.33 -6.49
CA ILE A 122 -23.28 -7.18 -7.17
C ILE A 122 -21.87 -6.63 -6.92
N ALA A 123 -21.66 -5.34 -7.15
CA ALA A 123 -20.35 -4.69 -6.96
C ALA A 123 -19.87 -4.78 -5.50
N MET A 124 -20.77 -4.54 -4.55
CA MET A 124 -20.50 -4.67 -3.12
C MET A 124 -20.10 -6.09 -2.74
N ALA A 125 -20.84 -7.10 -3.21
CA ALA A 125 -20.56 -8.50 -2.93
C ALA A 125 -19.22 -8.93 -3.54
N LEU A 126 -18.95 -8.55 -4.80
CA LEU A 126 -17.66 -8.79 -5.44
C LEU A 126 -16.51 -8.17 -4.62
N THR A 127 -16.63 -6.92 -4.21
CA THR A 127 -15.61 -6.23 -3.42
C THR A 127 -15.38 -6.88 -2.07
N ALA A 128 -16.44 -7.36 -1.42
CA ALA A 128 -16.37 -8.00 -0.11
C ALA A 128 -15.47 -9.25 -0.10
N VAL A 129 -15.47 -10.02 -1.19
CA VAL A 129 -14.71 -11.28 -1.32
C VAL A 129 -13.56 -11.19 -2.35
N ASN A 130 -13.27 -10.02 -2.89
CA ASN A 130 -12.25 -9.83 -3.91
C ASN A 130 -10.84 -10.14 -3.38
N PRO A 131 -10.00 -10.95 -4.08
CA PRO A 131 -8.65 -11.32 -3.62
C PRO A 131 -7.75 -10.11 -3.41
N TRP A 132 -7.61 -9.22 -4.39
CA TRP A 132 -6.78 -8.03 -4.28
C TRP A 132 -7.20 -7.17 -3.09
N GLN A 133 -8.48 -6.81 -3.00
CA GLN A 133 -8.98 -5.91 -1.96
C GLN A 133 -8.88 -6.52 -0.55
N PHE A 134 -9.05 -7.84 -0.45
CA PHE A 134 -8.87 -8.58 0.78
C PHE A 134 -7.39 -8.59 1.21
N MET A 135 -6.47 -9.00 0.33
CA MET A 135 -5.04 -9.09 0.65
C MET A 135 -4.48 -7.71 1.04
N GLN A 136 -4.81 -6.66 0.27
CA GLN A 136 -4.35 -5.29 0.56
C GLN A 136 -4.91 -4.73 1.89
N SER A 137 -6.03 -5.26 2.40
CA SER A 137 -6.60 -4.86 3.69
C SER A 137 -5.85 -5.38 4.91
N ARG A 138 -4.88 -6.27 4.73
CA ARG A 138 -4.28 -7.06 5.81
C ARG A 138 -2.82 -6.70 6.12
N TRP A 139 -2.25 -5.77 5.39
CA TRP A 139 -0.93 -5.22 5.63
C TRP A 139 -0.87 -3.74 5.24
N SER A 140 0.05 -2.98 5.84
CA SER A 140 0.01 -1.52 5.82
C SER A 140 1.11 -0.94 4.94
N LEU A 141 0.98 -1.12 3.62
CA LEU A 141 1.81 -0.44 2.64
C LEU A 141 1.19 0.92 2.28
N ASP A 142 2.00 1.97 2.19
CA ASP A 142 1.56 3.35 1.94
C ASP A 142 0.68 3.48 0.68
N CYS A 143 1.12 2.92 -0.44
CA CYS A 143 0.39 2.97 -1.70
C CYS A 143 -0.96 2.21 -1.69
N ASN A 144 -1.18 1.30 -0.72
CA ASN A 144 -2.45 0.60 -0.58
C ASN A 144 -3.58 1.52 -0.09
N LEU A 145 -3.24 2.64 0.57
CA LEU A 145 -4.23 3.63 0.97
C LEU A 145 -4.76 4.45 -0.22
N PHE A 146 -3.95 4.66 -1.25
CA PHE A 146 -4.26 5.52 -2.39
C PHE A 146 -5.61 5.22 -3.06
N PRO A 147 -5.91 3.97 -3.50
CA PRO A 147 -7.18 3.67 -4.18
C PRO A 147 -8.40 3.91 -3.29
N HIS A 148 -8.28 3.79 -1.98
CA HIS A 148 -9.37 3.99 -1.03
C HIS A 148 -9.70 5.48 -0.84
N VAL A 149 -8.68 6.32 -0.68
CA VAL A 149 -8.86 7.78 -0.58
C VAL A 149 -9.36 8.36 -1.90
N PHE A 150 -8.84 7.87 -3.03
CA PHE A 150 -9.35 8.24 -4.35
C PHE A 150 -10.82 7.82 -4.53
N LEU A 151 -11.20 6.62 -4.10
CA LEU A 151 -12.57 6.12 -4.18
C LEU A 151 -13.54 7.02 -3.40
N LEU A 152 -13.15 7.48 -2.20
CA LEU A 152 -13.94 8.43 -1.41
C LEU A 152 -14.04 9.79 -2.11
N ALA A 153 -12.92 10.31 -2.61
CA ALA A 153 -12.90 11.54 -3.38
C ALA A 153 -13.79 11.46 -4.63
N PHE A 154 -13.75 10.33 -5.33
CA PHE A 154 -14.57 10.04 -6.49
C PHE A 154 -16.07 9.98 -6.16
N TYR A 155 -16.46 9.33 -5.07
CA TYR A 155 -17.84 9.33 -4.61
C TYR A 155 -18.35 10.76 -4.32
N LEU A 156 -17.54 11.53 -3.60
CA LEU A 156 -17.85 12.95 -3.32
C LEU A 156 -17.93 13.80 -4.59
N LEU A 157 -17.08 13.53 -5.59
CA LEU A 157 -17.13 14.17 -6.89
C LEU A 157 -18.48 13.92 -7.59
N LEU A 158 -18.95 12.66 -7.60
CA LEU A 158 -20.25 12.30 -8.18
C LEU A 158 -21.42 13.00 -7.45
N LEU A 159 -21.38 13.07 -6.11
CA LEU A 159 -22.35 13.84 -5.33
C LEU A 159 -22.24 15.35 -5.60
N GLY A 160 -21.04 15.83 -5.89
CA GLY A 160 -20.73 17.23 -6.17
C GLY A 160 -21.33 17.74 -7.45
N LEU A 161 -21.65 16.88 -8.40
CA LEU A 161 -22.40 17.26 -9.62
C LEU A 161 -23.79 17.79 -9.27
N GLU A 162 -24.43 17.25 -8.22
CA GLU A 162 -25.75 17.70 -7.75
C GLU A 162 -25.65 18.79 -6.67
N LYS A 163 -24.72 18.62 -5.70
CA LYS A 163 -24.56 19.51 -4.54
C LYS A 163 -23.12 19.97 -4.40
N ARG A 164 -22.84 21.22 -4.76
CA ARG A 164 -21.48 21.81 -4.83
C ARG A 164 -20.62 21.65 -3.58
N ARG A 165 -21.22 21.60 -2.38
CA ARG A 165 -20.45 21.36 -1.14
C ARG A 165 -19.65 20.05 -1.18
N TYR A 166 -20.18 19.01 -1.80
CA TYR A 166 -19.46 17.72 -1.94
C TYR A 166 -18.37 17.81 -3.00
N LEU A 167 -18.53 18.66 -4.03
CA LEU A 167 -17.48 18.91 -5.01
C LEU A 167 -16.26 19.55 -4.35
N TYR A 168 -16.46 20.55 -3.48
CA TYR A 168 -15.37 21.19 -2.73
C TYR A 168 -14.72 20.21 -1.75
N LEU A 169 -15.53 19.41 -1.06
CA LEU A 169 -15.03 18.38 -0.16
C LEU A 169 -14.21 17.30 -0.91
N SER A 170 -14.63 16.93 -2.14
CA SER A 170 -13.87 15.96 -2.94
C SER A 170 -12.45 16.46 -3.28
N MET A 171 -12.27 17.76 -3.47
CA MET A 171 -10.95 18.36 -3.75
C MET A 171 -9.99 18.22 -2.60
N ILE A 172 -10.48 18.25 -1.35
CA ILE A 172 -9.66 17.97 -0.17
C ILE A 172 -9.15 16.53 -0.23
N PHE A 173 -10.01 15.55 -0.48
CA PHE A 173 -9.61 14.14 -0.55
C PHE A 173 -8.75 13.83 -1.78
N PHE A 174 -8.99 14.48 -2.93
CA PHE A 174 -8.06 14.36 -4.05
C PHE A 174 -6.69 14.96 -3.73
N GLY A 175 -6.60 16.08 -3.02
CA GLY A 175 -5.34 16.63 -2.53
C GLY A 175 -4.62 15.69 -1.55
N LEU A 176 -5.37 15.04 -0.64
CA LEU A 176 -4.82 14.07 0.30
C LEU A 176 -4.23 12.82 -0.37
N THR A 177 -4.65 12.48 -1.61
CA THR A 177 -4.04 11.36 -2.33
C THR A 177 -2.55 11.52 -2.58
N PHE A 178 -2.04 12.76 -2.63
CA PHE A 178 -0.61 13.04 -2.80
C PHE A 178 0.22 12.52 -1.64
N TYR A 179 -0.36 12.49 -0.44
CA TYR A 179 0.26 11.96 0.77
C TYR A 179 0.07 10.44 0.95
N CYS A 180 -0.67 9.80 0.02
CA CYS A 180 -0.83 8.34 -0.01
C CYS A 180 0.20 7.67 -0.90
N TYR A 181 0.53 8.30 -2.05
CA TYR A 181 1.44 7.71 -3.03
C TYR A 181 1.93 8.77 -4.03
N GLY A 182 3.23 8.89 -4.21
CA GLY A 182 3.83 9.95 -5.03
C GLY A 182 3.34 10.01 -6.49
N ILE A 183 2.92 8.88 -7.09
CA ILE A 183 2.36 8.84 -8.46
C ILE A 183 1.01 9.59 -8.58
N ALA A 184 0.32 9.83 -7.44
CA ALA A 184 -0.93 10.59 -7.42
C ALA A 184 -0.75 12.00 -7.98
N ALA A 185 0.41 12.63 -7.77
CA ALA A 185 0.70 13.97 -8.28
C ALA A 185 0.47 14.08 -9.80
N TYR A 186 0.81 13.05 -10.55
CA TYR A 186 0.66 13.02 -12.00
C TYR A 186 -0.71 12.51 -12.43
N SER A 187 -1.20 11.46 -11.80
CA SER A 187 -2.41 10.76 -12.22
C SER A 187 -3.68 11.50 -11.83
N VAL A 188 -3.77 11.98 -10.58
CA VAL A 188 -4.94 12.70 -10.08
C VAL A 188 -5.06 14.08 -10.73
N THR A 189 -3.94 14.78 -10.90
CA THR A 189 -3.93 16.07 -11.59
C THR A 189 -4.43 15.95 -13.02
N ALA A 190 -3.97 14.94 -13.78
CA ALA A 190 -4.44 14.68 -15.13
C ALA A 190 -5.95 14.35 -15.18
N PHE A 191 -6.40 13.48 -14.26
CA PHE A 191 -7.82 13.14 -14.13
C PHE A 191 -8.69 14.38 -13.89
N LEU A 192 -8.35 15.19 -12.89
CA LEU A 192 -9.11 16.39 -12.53
C LEU A 192 -9.10 17.41 -13.65
N LEU A 193 -7.95 17.66 -14.30
CA LEU A 193 -7.84 18.58 -15.41
C LEU A 193 -8.82 18.21 -16.54
N VAL A 194 -8.78 16.97 -17.00
CA VAL A 194 -9.65 16.48 -18.08
C VAL A 194 -11.12 16.56 -17.66
N PHE A 195 -11.46 16.15 -16.44
CA PHE A 195 -12.81 16.18 -15.92
C PHE A 195 -13.37 17.60 -15.81
N PHE A 196 -12.59 18.55 -15.26
CA PHE A 196 -13.03 19.94 -15.13
C PHE A 196 -13.13 20.65 -16.47
N LEU A 197 -12.22 20.42 -17.42
CA LEU A 197 -12.32 20.95 -18.78
C LEU A 197 -13.60 20.46 -19.45
N TRP A 198 -13.95 19.18 -19.30
CA TRP A 198 -15.22 18.64 -19.78
C TRP A 198 -16.43 19.36 -19.14
N CYS A 199 -16.45 19.49 -17.81
CA CYS A 199 -17.56 20.09 -17.08
C CYS A 199 -17.74 21.57 -17.45
N LEU A 200 -16.66 22.32 -17.65
CA LEU A 200 -16.68 23.69 -18.11
C LEU A 200 -17.19 23.79 -19.56
N TRP A 201 -16.71 22.94 -20.46
CA TRP A 201 -17.16 22.88 -21.85
C TRP A 201 -18.65 22.57 -21.96
N LYS A 202 -19.12 21.61 -21.16
CA LYS A 202 -20.55 21.25 -21.12
C LYS A 202 -21.40 22.17 -20.25
N LYS A 203 -20.83 23.24 -19.71
CA LYS A 203 -21.51 24.24 -18.84
C LYS A 203 -22.15 23.64 -17.58
N GLN A 204 -21.65 22.52 -17.11
CA GLN A 204 -22.11 21.90 -15.87
C GLN A 204 -21.52 22.57 -14.62
N LEU A 205 -20.42 23.29 -14.79
CA LEU A 205 -19.78 24.10 -13.76
C LEU A 205 -19.58 25.53 -14.26
N LYS A 206 -19.70 26.48 -13.34
CA LYS A 206 -19.27 27.86 -13.58
C LYS A 206 -17.77 27.96 -13.42
N PHE A 207 -17.10 28.82 -14.16
CA PHE A 207 -15.67 29.06 -14.08
C PHE A 207 -15.19 29.32 -12.63
N ARG A 208 -15.96 30.13 -11.86
CA ARG A 208 -15.66 30.43 -10.44
C ARG A 208 -15.69 29.17 -9.55
N GLU A 209 -16.60 28.22 -9.80
CA GLU A 209 -16.68 26.97 -9.06
C GLU A 209 -15.45 26.10 -9.38
N GLY A 210 -15.06 26.02 -10.66
CA GLY A 210 -13.85 25.33 -11.08
C GLY A 210 -12.57 25.95 -10.48
N LEU A 211 -12.49 27.28 -10.46
CA LEU A 211 -11.38 27.98 -9.84
C LEU A 211 -11.29 27.70 -8.33
N LEU A 212 -12.41 27.72 -7.61
CA LEU A 212 -12.46 27.39 -6.18
C LEU A 212 -12.02 25.94 -5.93
N CYS A 213 -12.46 25.01 -6.77
CA CYS A 213 -11.99 23.60 -6.71
C CYS A 213 -10.47 23.51 -6.90
N ALA A 214 -9.93 24.20 -7.90
CA ALA A 214 -8.49 24.23 -8.15
C ALA A 214 -7.72 24.82 -6.94
N VAL A 215 -8.21 25.90 -6.35
CA VAL A 215 -7.60 26.52 -5.16
C VAL A 215 -7.61 25.55 -3.98
N ILE A 216 -8.74 24.91 -3.66
CA ILE A 216 -8.83 23.95 -2.54
C ILE A 216 -7.89 22.79 -2.76
N PHE A 217 -7.91 22.18 -3.96
CA PHE A 217 -7.01 21.08 -4.30
C PHE A 217 -5.55 21.48 -4.16
N THR A 218 -5.16 22.61 -4.75
CA THR A 218 -3.78 23.11 -4.70
C THR A 218 -3.35 23.40 -3.26
N LEU A 219 -4.17 24.04 -2.43
CA LEU A 219 -3.81 24.32 -1.04
C LEU A 219 -3.53 23.05 -0.23
N VAL A 220 -4.29 21.98 -0.46
CA VAL A 220 -4.06 20.71 0.23
C VAL A 220 -2.84 19.98 -0.33
N ALA A 221 -2.63 19.99 -1.64
CA ALA A 221 -1.52 19.28 -2.29
C ALA A 221 -0.19 20.06 -2.22
N LEU A 222 -0.24 21.39 -1.96
CA LEU A 222 0.91 22.30 -2.08
C LEU A 222 2.15 21.86 -1.28
N PRO A 223 2.04 21.43 0.00
CA PRO A 223 3.24 21.01 0.75
C PRO A 223 3.97 19.86 0.04
N GLU A 224 3.24 18.88 -0.47
CA GLU A 224 3.82 17.73 -1.19
C GLU A 224 4.43 18.18 -2.53
N VAL A 225 3.76 19.07 -3.26
CA VAL A 225 4.30 19.64 -4.51
C VAL A 225 5.60 20.41 -4.23
N ILE A 226 5.70 21.11 -3.10
CA ILE A 226 6.93 21.80 -2.69
C ILE A 226 8.02 20.76 -2.38
N VAL A 227 7.72 19.68 -1.65
CA VAL A 227 8.70 18.59 -1.41
C VAL A 227 9.23 18.04 -2.74
N LEU A 228 8.35 17.73 -3.68
CA LEU A 228 8.76 17.27 -5.01
C LEU A 228 9.63 18.30 -5.74
N ALA A 229 9.27 19.58 -5.66
CA ALA A 229 10.01 20.67 -6.32
C ALA A 229 11.40 20.88 -5.72
N ILE A 230 11.52 20.99 -4.39
CA ILE A 230 12.84 21.23 -3.73
C ILE A 230 13.81 20.08 -3.94
N ASN A 231 13.29 18.85 -4.05
CA ASN A 231 14.09 17.66 -4.35
C ASN A 231 14.46 17.60 -5.85
N ALA A 232 13.54 17.94 -6.74
CA ALA A 232 13.81 17.96 -8.19
C ALA A 232 14.87 19.01 -8.59
N VAL A 233 14.90 20.18 -7.91
CA VAL A 233 15.87 21.24 -8.19
C VAL A 233 17.11 21.17 -7.29
N HIS A 234 17.26 20.15 -6.46
CA HIS A 234 18.36 20.00 -5.48
C HIS A 234 18.58 21.26 -4.63
N TYR A 235 17.49 21.73 -4.00
CA TYR A 235 17.49 22.99 -3.22
C TYR A 235 18.49 23.00 -2.05
N GLY A 236 18.87 21.83 -1.54
CA GLY A 236 19.95 21.65 -0.57
C GLY A 236 19.55 21.78 0.91
N LYS A 237 18.28 22.09 1.22
CA LYS A 237 17.78 22.17 2.61
C LYS A 237 16.28 21.92 2.70
N SER A 238 15.85 21.43 3.85
CA SER A 238 14.44 21.32 4.22
C SER A 238 13.82 22.68 4.54
N ILE A 239 12.50 22.79 4.40
CA ILE A 239 11.74 24.00 4.75
C ILE A 239 10.87 23.67 5.97
N GLU A 240 11.21 24.27 7.10
CA GLU A 240 10.49 24.12 8.35
C GLU A 240 9.37 25.15 8.45
N MET A 241 8.15 24.68 8.71
CA MET A 241 6.97 25.48 8.97
C MET A 241 6.48 25.24 10.40
N PRO A 242 5.68 26.12 11.01
CA PRO A 242 5.19 25.94 12.38
C PRO A 242 4.43 24.65 12.64
N PHE A 243 3.85 24.03 11.60
CA PHE A 243 2.96 22.87 11.73
C PHE A 243 3.44 21.63 10.98
N PHE A 244 4.49 21.72 10.16
CA PHE A 244 5.04 20.60 9.41
C PHE A 244 6.39 20.97 8.78
N THR A 245 7.17 19.96 8.40
CA THR A 245 8.44 20.11 7.70
C THR A 245 8.35 19.51 6.30
N MET A 246 8.76 20.28 5.29
CA MET A 246 8.94 19.84 3.91
C MET A 246 10.40 19.44 3.71
N GLN A 247 10.67 18.13 3.60
CA GLN A 247 12.03 17.61 3.64
C GLN A 247 12.74 17.69 2.30
N PHE A 248 14.03 17.97 2.36
CA PHE A 248 14.98 17.78 1.29
C PHE A 248 15.72 16.45 1.50
N PHE A 249 15.80 15.65 0.45
CA PHE A 249 16.47 14.35 0.42
C PHE A 249 17.63 14.42 -0.58
N PRO A 250 18.91 14.46 -0.11
CA PRO A 250 20.07 14.71 -0.98
C PRO A 250 20.20 13.76 -2.16
N ASP A 251 19.88 12.49 -1.94
CA ASP A 251 20.09 11.40 -2.91
C ASP A 251 18.79 10.82 -3.46
N SER A 252 17.70 11.61 -3.45
CA SER A 252 16.40 11.16 -3.93
C SER A 252 16.40 10.82 -5.43
N ILE A 253 16.21 9.54 -5.76
CA ILE A 253 16.21 9.01 -7.14
C ILE A 253 14.79 8.81 -7.69
N ARG A 254 13.72 9.07 -6.93
CA ARG A 254 12.34 8.72 -7.35
C ARG A 254 11.87 9.38 -8.65
N GLY A 255 12.49 10.47 -9.09
CA GLY A 255 12.24 11.03 -10.41
C GLY A 255 12.64 10.10 -11.56
N ALA A 256 13.61 9.21 -11.36
CA ALA A 256 14.06 8.25 -12.37
C ALA A 256 13.03 7.13 -12.66
N ASP A 257 12.10 6.88 -11.73
CA ASP A 257 11.06 5.85 -11.85
C ASP A 257 9.89 6.25 -12.76
N ILE A 258 9.92 7.44 -13.36
CA ILE A 258 8.84 7.96 -14.21
C ILE A 258 9.30 7.98 -15.66
N LEU A 259 8.55 7.29 -16.53
CA LEU A 259 8.87 7.12 -17.94
C LEU A 259 9.04 8.45 -18.72
N PHE A 260 8.40 9.54 -18.30
CA PHE A 260 8.54 10.84 -18.97
C PHE A 260 9.94 11.42 -18.92
N LEU A 261 10.69 11.13 -17.85
CA LEU A 261 12.05 11.66 -17.66
C LEU A 261 13.08 10.83 -18.44
N ASN A 262 12.78 9.55 -18.71
CA ASN A 262 13.60 8.62 -19.47
C ASN A 262 12.75 7.86 -20.48
N PHE A 263 12.16 8.58 -21.45
CA PHE A 263 11.19 8.01 -22.38
C PHE A 263 11.77 6.92 -23.27
N SER A 264 11.12 5.75 -23.29
CA SER A 264 11.44 4.61 -24.14
C SER A 264 10.16 3.95 -24.67
N PHE A 265 10.02 3.83 -25.99
CA PHE A 265 8.92 3.07 -26.61
C PHE A 265 8.93 1.60 -26.21
N VAL A 266 10.11 1.00 -26.02
CA VAL A 266 10.26 -0.39 -25.58
C VAL A 266 9.71 -0.55 -24.17
N GLN A 267 10.06 0.38 -23.26
CA GLN A 267 9.53 0.37 -21.89
C GLN A 267 8.03 0.60 -21.86
N LEU A 268 7.50 1.53 -22.67
CA LEU A 268 6.06 1.74 -22.81
C LEU A 268 5.33 0.46 -23.25
N GLY A 269 5.90 -0.27 -24.25
CA GLY A 269 5.36 -1.56 -24.68
C GLY A 269 5.39 -2.63 -23.59
N ARG A 270 6.49 -2.71 -22.82
CA ARG A 270 6.60 -3.60 -21.65
C ARG A 270 5.56 -3.27 -20.58
N ASN A 271 5.39 -1.98 -20.28
CA ASN A 271 4.40 -1.50 -19.31
C ASN A 271 2.97 -1.83 -19.75
N ALA A 272 2.64 -1.59 -21.03
CA ALA A 272 1.33 -1.93 -21.59
C ALA A 272 1.05 -3.45 -21.50
N TRP A 273 2.05 -4.29 -21.82
CA TRP A 273 1.93 -5.73 -21.68
C TRP A 273 1.80 -6.16 -20.21
N ALA A 274 2.62 -5.61 -19.32
CA ALA A 274 2.55 -5.91 -17.89
C ALA A 274 1.18 -5.51 -17.30
N LEU A 275 0.67 -4.31 -17.63
CA LEU A 275 -0.66 -3.87 -17.22
C LEU A 275 -1.75 -4.80 -17.74
N PHE A 276 -1.71 -5.15 -19.03
CA PHE A 276 -2.66 -6.09 -19.63
C PHE A 276 -2.61 -7.46 -18.94
N SER A 277 -1.42 -7.99 -18.72
CA SER A 277 -1.24 -9.30 -18.10
C SER A 277 -1.72 -9.33 -16.63
N ARG A 278 -1.50 -8.25 -15.85
CA ARG A 278 -1.92 -8.19 -14.43
C ARG A 278 -3.43 -8.00 -14.30
N VAL A 279 -4.03 -7.15 -15.13
CA VAL A 279 -5.45 -6.79 -15.01
C VAL A 279 -6.38 -7.73 -15.77
N PHE A 280 -6.06 -8.06 -17.03
CA PHE A 280 -6.93 -8.85 -17.88
C PHE A 280 -6.59 -10.34 -17.88
N LEU A 281 -5.32 -10.72 -17.92
CA LEU A 281 -4.93 -12.12 -17.80
C LEU A 281 -4.81 -12.57 -16.34
N GLN A 282 -4.77 -11.62 -15.41
CA GLN A 282 -4.68 -11.84 -13.96
C GLN A 282 -3.48 -12.69 -13.56
N LEU A 283 -2.36 -12.50 -14.26
CA LEU A 283 -1.10 -13.15 -13.92
C LEU A 283 -0.51 -12.54 -12.63
N PRO A 284 0.11 -13.35 -11.78
CA PRO A 284 0.76 -12.88 -10.57
C PRO A 284 1.99 -12.00 -10.92
N ASP A 285 2.38 -11.14 -9.97
CA ASP A 285 3.63 -10.36 -10.05
C ASP A 285 4.54 -10.71 -8.86
N ILE A 286 4.29 -10.14 -7.70
CA ILE A 286 5.03 -10.40 -6.48
C ILE A 286 4.12 -11.06 -5.44
N PHE A 287 4.71 -11.81 -4.53
CA PHE A 287 4.01 -12.60 -3.51
C PHE A 287 2.94 -11.80 -2.74
N PHE A 288 3.24 -10.57 -2.38
CA PHE A 288 2.38 -9.71 -1.55
C PHE A 288 1.04 -9.33 -2.20
N ASN A 289 0.93 -9.43 -3.51
CA ASN A 289 -0.14 -8.81 -4.29
C ASN A 289 -1.28 -9.74 -4.68
N SER A 290 -0.97 -10.99 -4.95
CA SER A 290 -1.99 -11.95 -5.42
C SER A 290 -1.50 -13.39 -5.27
N ILE A 291 -2.44 -14.30 -5.12
CA ILE A 291 -2.22 -15.75 -5.21
C ILE A 291 -2.44 -16.17 -6.65
N ALA A 292 -1.44 -16.80 -7.27
CA ALA A 292 -1.42 -17.11 -8.71
C ALA A 292 -2.66 -17.87 -9.20
N ALA A 293 -3.19 -18.81 -8.40
CA ALA A 293 -4.35 -19.62 -8.75
C ALA A 293 -5.65 -18.82 -8.90
N PHE A 294 -5.72 -17.62 -8.30
CA PHE A 294 -6.97 -16.83 -8.26
C PHE A 294 -6.85 -15.49 -9.00
N GLY A 295 -5.64 -14.94 -9.11
CA GLY A 295 -5.42 -13.59 -9.62
C GLY A 295 -5.98 -12.50 -8.71
N PRO A 296 -5.85 -11.21 -9.07
CA PRO A 296 -6.35 -10.10 -8.26
C PRO A 296 -7.89 -9.97 -8.24
N LEU A 297 -8.61 -10.51 -9.23
CA LEU A 297 -10.07 -10.31 -9.38
C LEU A 297 -10.88 -11.60 -9.50
N TYR A 298 -10.28 -12.77 -9.33
CA TYR A 298 -10.73 -14.08 -9.80
C TYR A 298 -10.79 -14.18 -11.34
N HIS A 299 -10.24 -15.25 -11.90
CA HIS A 299 -10.22 -15.48 -13.35
C HIS A 299 -11.64 -15.52 -13.97
N VAL A 300 -12.65 -15.96 -13.21
CA VAL A 300 -14.06 -15.94 -13.63
C VAL A 300 -14.58 -14.54 -13.93
N SER A 301 -13.92 -13.48 -13.45
CA SER A 301 -14.33 -12.09 -13.71
C SER A 301 -13.98 -11.60 -15.12
N ILE A 302 -13.00 -12.21 -15.79
CA ILE A 302 -12.46 -11.74 -17.07
C ILE A 302 -13.56 -11.47 -18.13
N PRO A 303 -14.45 -12.42 -18.45
CA PRO A 303 -15.47 -12.19 -19.48
C PRO A 303 -16.44 -11.07 -19.10
N PHE A 304 -16.78 -10.92 -17.83
CA PHE A 304 -17.69 -9.88 -17.36
C PHE A 304 -17.05 -8.49 -17.38
N VAL A 305 -15.76 -8.39 -17.06
CA VAL A 305 -14.98 -7.15 -17.19
C VAL A 305 -14.96 -6.69 -18.64
N LEU A 306 -14.66 -7.58 -19.58
CA LEU A 306 -14.64 -7.26 -21.02
C LEU A 306 -16.00 -6.80 -21.53
N ILE A 307 -17.07 -7.54 -21.21
CA ILE A 307 -18.44 -7.18 -21.58
C ILE A 307 -18.80 -5.82 -20.97
N GLY A 308 -18.50 -5.62 -19.69
CA GLY A 308 -18.78 -4.38 -18.98
C GLY A 308 -18.09 -3.18 -19.62
N ILE A 309 -16.78 -3.25 -19.88
CA ILE A 309 -16.01 -2.19 -20.53
C ILE A 309 -16.57 -1.87 -21.92
N ILE A 310 -16.76 -2.89 -22.76
CA ILE A 310 -17.21 -2.69 -24.15
C ILE A 310 -18.61 -2.04 -24.18
N VAL A 311 -19.58 -2.61 -23.45
CA VAL A 311 -20.96 -2.10 -23.48
C VAL A 311 -21.05 -0.74 -22.82
N PHE A 312 -20.32 -0.51 -21.72
CA PHE A 312 -20.27 0.80 -21.06
C PHE A 312 -19.70 1.88 -21.98
N THR A 313 -18.62 1.58 -22.70
CA THR A 313 -18.03 2.48 -23.69
C THR A 313 -19.02 2.85 -24.80
N ILE A 314 -19.69 1.83 -25.36
CA ILE A 314 -20.69 2.06 -26.40
C ILE A 314 -21.83 2.96 -25.88
N ARG A 315 -22.27 2.73 -24.63
CA ARG A 315 -23.33 3.52 -24.00
C ARG A 315 -22.88 4.96 -23.72
N LEU A 316 -21.64 5.16 -23.28
CA LEU A 316 -21.06 6.51 -23.05
C LEU A 316 -21.17 7.39 -24.30
N PHE A 317 -20.81 6.85 -25.47
CA PHE A 317 -20.92 7.60 -26.74
C PHE A 317 -22.35 7.82 -27.23
N LYS A 318 -23.29 6.97 -26.79
CA LYS A 318 -24.73 7.09 -27.16
C LYS A 318 -25.55 7.91 -26.17
N GLU A 319 -25.01 8.19 -24.98
CA GLU A 319 -25.73 8.92 -23.93
C GLU A 319 -25.94 10.39 -24.34
N LYS A 320 -27.18 10.83 -24.29
CA LYS A 320 -27.58 12.21 -24.66
C LYS A 320 -27.76 13.11 -23.44
N GLN A 321 -28.04 12.54 -22.29
CA GLN A 321 -28.20 13.30 -21.04
C GLN A 321 -26.82 13.70 -20.52
N ILE A 322 -26.53 15.00 -20.54
CA ILE A 322 -25.18 15.51 -20.21
C ILE A 322 -24.75 15.12 -18.81
N GLU A 323 -25.62 15.15 -17.81
CA GLU A 323 -25.30 14.76 -16.43
C GLU A 323 -24.87 13.29 -16.35
N LYS A 324 -25.65 12.40 -16.97
CA LYS A 324 -25.36 10.97 -17.00
C LYS A 324 -24.08 10.68 -17.80
N GLN A 325 -23.91 11.36 -18.94
CA GLN A 325 -22.68 11.26 -19.73
C GLN A 325 -21.47 11.69 -18.91
N THR A 326 -21.58 12.76 -18.09
CA THR A 326 -20.49 13.22 -17.23
C THR A 326 -20.16 12.22 -16.12
N GLN A 327 -21.18 11.60 -15.50
CA GLN A 327 -20.95 10.53 -14.51
C GLN A 327 -20.26 9.32 -15.14
N MET A 328 -20.68 8.92 -16.34
CA MET A 328 -20.05 7.83 -17.09
C MET A 328 -18.60 8.17 -17.50
N LEU A 329 -18.37 9.43 -17.93
CA LEU A 329 -17.03 9.92 -18.26
C LEU A 329 -16.12 9.93 -17.02
N ALA A 330 -16.65 10.27 -15.86
CA ALA A 330 -15.90 10.23 -14.61
C ALA A 330 -15.42 8.80 -14.29
N LEU A 331 -16.28 7.78 -14.44
CA LEU A 331 -15.88 6.39 -14.25
C LEU A 331 -14.85 5.94 -15.29
N TRP A 332 -15.03 6.36 -16.55
CA TRP A 332 -14.03 6.14 -17.61
C TRP A 332 -12.70 6.82 -17.29
N GLY A 333 -12.75 8.06 -16.83
CA GLY A 333 -11.57 8.80 -16.37
C GLY A 333 -10.88 8.08 -15.21
N PHE A 334 -11.63 7.50 -14.28
CA PHE A 334 -11.07 6.70 -13.19
C PHE A 334 -10.31 5.47 -13.73
N LEU A 335 -10.91 4.72 -14.67
CA LEU A 335 -10.24 3.57 -15.32
C LEU A 335 -8.97 4.02 -16.06
N ILE A 336 -9.08 5.10 -16.86
CA ILE A 336 -7.93 5.65 -17.62
C ILE A 336 -6.84 6.12 -16.67
N THR A 337 -7.16 6.67 -15.50
CA THR A 337 -6.17 7.05 -14.50
C THR A 337 -5.32 5.87 -14.07
N GLY A 338 -5.94 4.70 -13.82
CA GLY A 338 -5.20 3.47 -13.50
C GLY A 338 -4.34 2.97 -14.67
N ILE A 339 -4.86 3.03 -15.90
CA ILE A 339 -4.09 2.69 -17.11
C ILE A 339 -2.90 3.66 -17.27
N TRP A 340 -3.12 4.95 -17.09
CA TRP A 340 -2.10 5.98 -17.18
C TRP A 340 -0.98 5.74 -16.17
N VAL A 341 -1.30 5.47 -14.89
CA VAL A 341 -0.32 5.09 -13.88
C VAL A 341 0.54 3.91 -14.35
N GLY A 342 -0.08 2.86 -14.87
CA GLY A 342 0.66 1.70 -15.38
C GLY A 342 1.56 2.00 -16.56
N LEU A 343 1.16 2.92 -17.44
CA LEU A 343 1.97 3.27 -18.61
C LEU A 343 3.18 4.14 -18.26
N ILE A 344 3.09 5.01 -17.25
CA ILE A 344 4.15 5.96 -16.90
C ILE A 344 5.13 5.45 -15.84
N THR A 345 4.80 4.40 -15.11
CA THR A 345 5.66 3.82 -14.07
C THR A 345 6.74 2.96 -14.71
N PHE A 346 7.99 3.00 -14.21
CA PHE A 346 9.10 2.23 -14.79
C PHE A 346 8.90 0.72 -14.67
N GLU A 347 8.36 0.24 -13.53
CA GLU A 347 8.00 -1.17 -13.30
C GLU A 347 6.53 -1.29 -12.91
N VAL A 348 5.77 -2.01 -13.71
CA VAL A 348 4.34 -2.25 -13.46
C VAL A 348 4.15 -3.45 -12.55
N ASN A 349 3.65 -3.21 -11.35
CA ASN A 349 3.15 -4.24 -10.45
C ASN A 349 1.78 -3.83 -9.87
N ILE A 350 1.10 -4.77 -9.24
CA ILE A 350 -0.27 -4.57 -8.73
C ILE A 350 -0.32 -3.45 -7.68
N ASN A 351 0.70 -3.29 -6.82
CA ASN A 351 0.74 -2.20 -5.85
C ASN A 351 0.79 -0.83 -6.51
N ARG A 352 1.57 -0.69 -7.60
CA ARG A 352 1.73 0.58 -8.32
C ARG A 352 0.49 0.97 -9.10
N VAL A 353 -0.27 -0.01 -9.62
CA VAL A 353 -1.47 0.21 -10.44
C VAL A 353 -2.78 -0.07 -9.70
N ASN A 354 -2.75 -0.22 -8.40
CA ASN A 354 -3.88 -0.67 -7.57
C ASN A 354 -5.16 0.17 -7.72
N ILE A 355 -5.03 1.42 -8.10
CA ILE A 355 -6.16 2.33 -8.37
C ILE A 355 -7.09 1.80 -9.47
N ILE A 356 -6.60 0.96 -10.40
CA ILE A 356 -7.39 0.43 -11.54
C ILE A 356 -8.48 -0.55 -11.09
N PHE A 357 -8.32 -1.21 -9.94
CA PHE A 357 -9.19 -2.34 -9.60
C PHE A 357 -10.60 -1.95 -9.24
N TYR A 358 -10.83 -0.79 -8.60
CA TYR A 358 -12.20 -0.36 -8.28
C TYR A 358 -13.06 -0.08 -9.52
N PRO A 359 -12.63 0.71 -10.52
CA PRO A 359 -13.40 0.87 -11.73
C PRO A 359 -13.59 -0.45 -12.49
N VAL A 360 -12.61 -1.37 -12.46
CA VAL A 360 -12.73 -2.70 -13.07
C VAL A 360 -13.79 -3.55 -12.35
N ILE A 361 -13.84 -3.54 -11.01
CA ILE A 361 -14.89 -4.24 -10.23
C ILE A 361 -16.29 -3.68 -10.54
N LEU A 362 -16.42 -2.36 -10.62
CA LEU A 362 -17.68 -1.69 -10.99
C LEU A 362 -18.16 -2.11 -12.39
N LEU A 363 -17.25 -2.15 -13.37
CA LEU A 363 -17.53 -2.58 -14.74
C LEU A 363 -17.78 -4.08 -14.83
N CYS A 364 -17.10 -4.90 -14.01
CA CYS A 364 -17.40 -6.33 -13.87
C CYS A 364 -18.84 -6.56 -13.39
N ALA A 365 -19.25 -5.87 -12.32
CA ALA A 365 -20.61 -5.95 -11.79
C ALA A 365 -21.66 -5.55 -12.84
N TYR A 366 -21.37 -4.50 -13.60
CA TYR A 366 -22.19 -4.08 -14.73
C TYR A 366 -22.26 -5.17 -15.81
N GLY A 367 -21.14 -5.77 -16.19
CA GLY A 367 -21.09 -6.87 -17.15
C GLY A 367 -21.87 -8.12 -16.70
N ILE A 368 -21.75 -8.49 -15.41
CA ILE A 368 -22.56 -9.57 -14.82
C ILE A 368 -24.06 -9.25 -14.96
N SER A 369 -24.47 -8.03 -14.61
CA SER A 369 -25.87 -7.61 -14.74
C SER A 369 -26.39 -7.76 -16.17
N LEU A 370 -25.60 -7.32 -17.17
CA LEU A 370 -25.97 -7.45 -18.59
C LEU A 370 -26.13 -8.91 -19.04
N VAL A 371 -25.23 -9.79 -18.61
CA VAL A 371 -25.31 -11.23 -18.92
C VAL A 371 -26.54 -11.85 -18.28
N VAL A 372 -26.81 -11.52 -17.02
CA VAL A 372 -27.99 -12.04 -16.30
C VAL A 372 -29.30 -11.51 -16.88
N ASP A 373 -29.35 -10.27 -17.34
CA ASP A 373 -30.53 -9.71 -18.02
C ASP A 373 -30.86 -10.45 -19.32
N LYS A 374 -29.83 -10.86 -20.05
CA LYS A 374 -30.00 -11.60 -21.31
C LYS A 374 -30.19 -13.11 -21.07
N PHE A 375 -29.50 -13.67 -20.09
CA PHE A 375 -29.43 -15.10 -19.81
C PHE A 375 -29.69 -15.38 -18.34
N GLY A 376 -30.90 -15.13 -17.84
CA GLY A 376 -31.24 -15.23 -16.40
C GLY A 376 -30.91 -16.58 -15.75
N LYS A 377 -30.93 -17.69 -16.54
CA LYS A 377 -30.54 -19.02 -16.06
C LYS A 377 -29.07 -19.14 -15.67
N LEU A 378 -28.20 -18.20 -16.10
CA LEU A 378 -26.80 -18.21 -15.73
C LEU A 378 -26.54 -17.61 -14.34
N PHE A 379 -27.49 -16.89 -13.74
CA PHE A 379 -27.30 -16.25 -12.43
C PHE A 379 -26.83 -17.24 -11.34
N PRO A 380 -27.49 -18.38 -11.10
CA PRO A 380 -27.00 -19.33 -10.08
C PRO A 380 -25.62 -19.91 -10.43
N VAL A 381 -25.30 -20.09 -11.71
CA VAL A 381 -23.97 -20.58 -12.14
C VAL A 381 -22.88 -19.55 -11.83
N ILE A 382 -23.15 -18.26 -12.12
CA ILE A 382 -22.22 -17.18 -11.81
C ILE A 382 -22.00 -17.08 -10.29
N VAL A 383 -23.09 -17.11 -9.51
CA VAL A 383 -23.00 -17.08 -8.04
C VAL A 383 -22.20 -18.27 -7.52
N ALA A 384 -22.47 -19.48 -8.02
CA ALA A 384 -21.73 -20.68 -7.63
C ALA A 384 -20.24 -20.59 -7.97
N ALA A 385 -19.90 -20.09 -9.18
CA ALA A 385 -18.50 -19.92 -9.60
C ALA A 385 -17.74 -18.95 -8.67
N TYR A 386 -18.33 -17.81 -8.34
CA TYR A 386 -17.70 -16.86 -7.38
C TYR A 386 -17.65 -17.43 -5.96
N ALA A 387 -18.69 -18.14 -5.51
CA ALA A 387 -18.71 -18.77 -4.18
C ALA A 387 -17.60 -19.82 -4.05
N VAL A 388 -17.47 -20.72 -5.04
CA VAL A 388 -16.40 -21.73 -5.08
C VAL A 388 -15.03 -21.08 -5.12
N SER A 389 -14.82 -20.11 -6.03
CA SER A 389 -13.56 -19.39 -6.12
C SER A 389 -13.19 -18.70 -4.80
N SER A 390 -14.18 -18.09 -4.12
CA SER A 390 -13.96 -17.42 -2.83
C SER A 390 -13.61 -18.40 -1.72
N VAL A 391 -14.35 -19.53 -1.62
CA VAL A 391 -14.05 -20.56 -0.62
C VAL A 391 -12.64 -21.12 -0.80
N LEU A 392 -12.27 -21.45 -2.05
CA LEU A 392 -10.94 -21.94 -2.35
C LEU A 392 -9.85 -20.89 -2.07
N PHE A 393 -10.10 -19.64 -2.46
CA PHE A 393 -9.17 -18.53 -2.16
C PHE A 393 -8.94 -18.37 -0.64
N PHE A 394 -10.00 -18.31 0.16
CA PHE A 394 -9.85 -18.16 1.61
C PHE A 394 -9.21 -19.41 2.24
N ALA A 395 -9.52 -20.60 1.77
CA ALA A 395 -8.85 -21.81 2.21
C ALA A 395 -7.33 -21.70 1.95
N THR A 396 -6.91 -21.46 0.71
CA THR A 396 -5.49 -21.29 0.34
C THR A 396 -4.82 -20.12 1.09
N TYR A 397 -5.52 -19.00 1.27
CA TYR A 397 -4.97 -17.84 1.97
C TYR A 397 -4.66 -18.14 3.45
N PHE A 398 -5.52 -18.90 4.13
CA PHE A 398 -5.33 -19.21 5.55
C PHE A 398 -4.52 -20.48 5.82
N THR A 399 -4.12 -21.22 4.78
CA THR A 399 -3.23 -22.39 4.84
C THR A 399 -1.90 -22.10 4.13
N ASP A 400 -1.78 -22.39 2.86
CA ASP A 400 -0.54 -22.37 2.08
C ASP A 400 0.10 -20.97 2.04
N TYR A 401 -0.70 -19.93 1.73
CA TYR A 401 -0.21 -18.55 1.75
C TYR A 401 0.21 -18.10 3.16
N ALA A 402 -0.52 -18.51 4.19
CA ALA A 402 -0.17 -18.17 5.57
C ALA A 402 1.19 -18.76 5.97
N GLU A 403 1.50 -19.98 5.56
CA GLU A 403 2.78 -20.63 5.80
C GLU A 403 3.91 -19.94 5.02
N GLU A 404 3.70 -19.75 3.71
CA GLU A 404 4.68 -19.11 2.82
C GLU A 404 4.91 -17.63 3.19
N SER A 405 3.91 -16.95 3.75
CA SER A 405 4.03 -15.54 4.19
C SER A 405 5.09 -15.33 5.26
N ARG A 406 5.40 -16.33 6.09
CA ARG A 406 6.46 -16.26 7.10
C ARG A 406 7.81 -15.89 6.48
N TYR A 407 8.12 -16.48 5.33
CA TYR A 407 9.35 -16.22 4.59
C TYR A 407 9.38 -14.79 4.01
N TYR A 408 8.37 -14.40 3.25
CA TYR A 408 8.34 -13.09 2.58
C TYR A 408 8.05 -11.90 3.52
N TYR A 409 7.42 -12.14 4.69
CA TYR A 409 7.20 -11.15 5.74
C TYR A 409 8.24 -11.26 6.87
N ASN A 410 9.37 -11.90 6.59
CA ASN A 410 10.60 -11.91 7.41
C ASN A 410 10.39 -12.44 8.84
N LYS A 411 9.46 -13.38 9.05
CA LYS A 411 9.11 -13.86 10.40
C LYS A 411 10.29 -14.42 11.17
N ASP A 412 11.09 -15.27 10.51
CA ASP A 412 12.23 -15.93 11.16
C ASP A 412 13.36 -14.93 11.45
N PHE A 413 13.58 -13.92 10.57
CA PHE A 413 14.47 -12.80 10.86
C PHE A 413 14.06 -12.02 12.11
N LEU A 414 12.76 -11.66 12.20
CA LEU A 414 12.23 -10.93 13.35
C LEU A 414 12.38 -11.70 14.66
N ASN A 415 12.15 -13.02 14.63
CA ASN A 415 12.32 -13.87 15.79
C ASN A 415 13.81 -13.96 16.18
N ALA A 416 14.71 -14.21 15.21
CA ALA A 416 16.14 -14.35 15.45
C ALA A 416 16.76 -13.06 16.02
N VAL A 417 16.42 -11.90 15.47
CA VAL A 417 16.94 -10.63 15.98
C VAL A 417 16.37 -10.27 17.36
N THR A 418 15.12 -10.67 17.65
CA THR A 418 14.53 -10.49 18.98
C THR A 418 15.25 -11.37 20.01
N GLU A 419 15.55 -12.60 19.66
CA GLU A 419 16.32 -13.54 20.48
C GLU A 419 17.74 -13.00 20.74
N ALA A 420 18.45 -12.62 19.67
CA ALA A 420 19.80 -12.06 19.77
C ALA A 420 19.85 -10.79 20.64
N ASP A 421 18.86 -9.89 20.49
CA ASP A 421 18.78 -8.66 21.30
C ASP A 421 18.48 -8.93 22.78
N GLY A 422 17.85 -10.07 23.09
CA GLY A 422 17.57 -10.52 24.44
C GLY A 422 18.77 -11.17 25.16
N MET A 423 19.86 -11.52 24.46
CA MET A 423 21.07 -12.09 25.05
C MET A 423 21.93 -10.97 25.66
N GLU A 424 21.75 -10.73 26.97
CA GLU A 424 22.37 -9.61 27.70
C GLU A 424 23.90 -9.74 27.83
N GLU A 425 24.46 -10.94 27.66
CA GLU A 425 25.89 -11.20 27.68
C GLU A 425 26.68 -10.64 26.48
N TYR A 426 25.96 -10.25 25.40
CA TYR A 426 26.55 -9.66 24.19
C TYR A 426 26.19 -8.20 24.03
N ASP A 427 27.16 -7.33 24.17
CA ASP A 427 26.97 -5.87 24.01
C ASP A 427 26.76 -5.47 22.55
N ARG A 428 27.39 -6.19 21.60
CA ARG A 428 27.33 -5.92 20.15
C ARG A 428 26.66 -7.05 19.39
N LEU A 429 25.81 -6.67 18.43
CA LEU A 429 25.13 -7.56 17.52
C LEU A 429 25.54 -7.27 16.07
N TYR A 430 26.04 -8.29 15.38
CA TYR A 430 26.40 -8.25 13.97
C TYR A 430 25.34 -8.98 13.16
N ILE A 431 24.50 -8.23 12.45
CA ILE A 431 23.27 -8.72 11.84
C ILE A 431 23.42 -8.75 10.33
N THR A 432 23.14 -9.91 9.72
CA THR A 432 23.17 -10.05 8.26
C THR A 432 22.11 -9.22 7.57
N GLY A 433 22.46 -8.66 6.38
CA GLY A 433 21.50 -8.10 5.45
C GLY A 433 20.72 -9.14 4.63
N ASN A 434 21.01 -10.43 4.80
CA ASN A 434 20.36 -11.52 4.08
C ASN A 434 19.01 -11.89 4.73
N LEU A 435 17.92 -11.60 4.03
CA LEU A 435 16.56 -11.93 4.45
C LEU A 435 16.04 -13.26 3.85
N GLY A 436 16.93 -14.03 3.24
CA GLY A 436 16.61 -15.26 2.53
C GLY A 436 16.12 -15.00 1.10
N TRP A 437 15.02 -14.28 0.93
CA TRP A 437 14.44 -13.95 -0.38
C TRP A 437 15.05 -12.70 -1.03
N GLN A 438 15.75 -11.88 -0.28
CA GLN A 438 16.50 -10.71 -0.77
C GLN A 438 17.67 -10.39 0.15
N PHE A 439 18.68 -9.73 -0.39
CA PHE A 439 19.76 -9.14 0.39
C PHE A 439 19.57 -7.62 0.44
N ASN A 440 19.39 -7.06 1.66
CA ASN A 440 19.20 -5.61 1.84
C ASN A 440 19.48 -5.20 3.29
N GLN A 441 20.61 -4.52 3.53
CA GLN A 441 20.99 -4.03 4.86
C GLN A 441 20.00 -3.02 5.44
N SER A 442 19.49 -2.11 4.63
CA SER A 442 18.50 -1.11 5.10
C SER A 442 17.18 -1.77 5.50
N ALA A 443 16.81 -2.88 4.83
CA ALA A 443 15.68 -3.70 5.26
C ALA A 443 15.94 -4.41 6.58
N ALA A 444 17.14 -5.02 6.74
CA ALA A 444 17.54 -5.64 8.01
C ALA A 444 17.53 -4.61 9.16
N GLU A 445 18.04 -3.39 8.92
CA GLU A 445 18.04 -2.32 9.92
C GLU A 445 16.63 -1.95 10.38
N ILE A 446 15.70 -1.70 9.47
CA ILE A 446 14.34 -1.30 9.86
C ILE A 446 13.55 -2.46 10.49
N LEU A 447 13.76 -3.68 10.05
CA LEU A 447 13.18 -4.88 10.65
C LEU A 447 13.71 -5.10 12.07
N THR A 448 15.02 -4.86 12.31
CA THR A 448 15.62 -4.87 13.64
C THR A 448 14.98 -3.81 14.55
N GLN A 449 14.87 -2.57 14.06
CA GLN A 449 14.20 -1.50 14.83
C GLN A 449 12.77 -1.89 15.22
N TYR A 450 12.03 -2.51 14.29
CA TYR A 450 10.67 -2.95 14.56
C TYR A 450 10.60 -4.09 15.57
N ALA A 451 11.42 -5.13 15.41
CA ALA A 451 11.45 -6.31 16.27
C ALA A 451 11.88 -5.98 17.71
N CYS A 452 12.97 -5.21 17.85
CA CYS A 452 13.52 -4.79 19.14
C CYS A 452 12.78 -3.60 19.74
N ARG A 453 11.73 -3.08 19.08
CA ARG A 453 10.98 -1.89 19.51
C ARG A 453 11.91 -0.72 19.82
N THR A 454 12.82 -0.41 18.89
CA THR A 454 13.84 0.62 19.07
C THR A 454 13.20 2.00 19.21
N ASP A 455 13.45 2.68 20.31
CA ASP A 455 12.98 4.04 20.53
C ASP A 455 13.67 5.02 19.56
N ALA A 456 12.90 5.99 19.02
CA ALA A 456 13.42 6.94 18.06
C ALA A 456 14.57 7.81 18.62
N LEU A 457 14.54 8.19 19.90
CA LEU A 457 15.63 8.96 20.52
C LEU A 457 16.88 8.11 20.72
N TYR A 458 16.73 6.81 21.01
CA TYR A 458 17.83 5.85 21.07
C TYR A 458 18.46 5.66 19.70
N TYR A 459 17.63 5.49 18.66
CA TYR A 459 18.11 5.40 17.27
C TYR A 459 18.88 6.65 16.83
N GLN A 460 18.45 7.84 17.26
CA GLN A 460 19.09 9.12 16.95
C GLN A 460 20.37 9.38 17.77
N GLY A 461 20.73 8.50 18.71
CA GLY A 461 21.85 8.72 19.64
C GLY A 461 21.61 9.85 20.65
N LYS A 462 20.34 10.21 20.89
CA LYS A 462 19.93 11.21 21.90
C LYS A 462 19.61 10.60 23.26
N LEU A 463 19.54 9.28 23.31
CA LEU A 463 19.30 8.49 24.49
C LEU A 463 20.20 7.25 24.43
N ASP A 464 21.09 7.08 25.42
CA ASP A 464 22.07 5.98 25.41
C ASP A 464 21.42 4.61 25.63
N SER A 465 20.37 4.56 26.46
CA SER A 465 19.59 3.33 26.71
C SER A 465 18.17 3.66 27.10
N PRO A 466 17.15 3.29 26.29
CA PRO A 466 15.75 3.67 26.56
C PRO A 466 15.13 2.96 27.77
N ASP A 467 15.66 1.81 28.18
CA ASP A 467 15.11 0.95 29.24
C ASP A 467 16.17 0.53 30.30
N GLY A 468 17.38 1.06 30.20
CA GLY A 468 18.49 0.74 31.10
C GLY A 468 19.11 -0.65 30.87
N ARG A 469 18.66 -1.40 29.86
CA ARG A 469 19.15 -2.75 29.54
C ARG A 469 20.28 -2.77 28.52
N LYS A 470 20.39 -1.71 27.69
CA LYS A 470 21.41 -1.63 26.65
C LYS A 470 22.64 -0.91 27.20
N SER A 471 23.79 -1.52 27.10
CA SER A 471 25.06 -0.96 27.58
C SER A 471 25.67 0.04 26.59
N LEU A 472 25.31 -0.04 25.29
CA LEU A 472 25.88 0.78 24.22
C LEU A 472 24.81 1.60 23.49
N PRO A 473 25.17 2.77 22.93
CA PRO A 473 24.35 3.50 21.98
C PRO A 473 23.97 2.63 20.77
N TYR A 474 22.86 2.98 20.10
CA TYR A 474 22.34 2.19 18.96
C TYR A 474 23.39 1.86 17.90
N ALA A 475 24.14 2.87 17.44
CA ALA A 475 25.14 2.70 16.38
C ALA A 475 26.36 1.84 16.78
N GLU A 476 26.62 1.71 18.10
CA GLU A 476 27.70 0.87 18.62
C GLU A 476 27.24 -0.54 18.96
N ARG A 477 25.91 -0.73 19.17
CA ARG A 477 25.32 -2.04 19.47
C ARG A 477 24.96 -2.81 18.22
N TYR A 478 24.35 -2.17 17.21
CA TYR A 478 23.81 -2.87 16.03
C TYR A 478 24.65 -2.57 14.79
N HIS A 479 25.33 -3.60 14.29
CA HIS A 479 26.16 -3.57 13.08
C HIS A 479 25.52 -4.42 11.99
N TYR A 480 25.30 -3.84 10.80
CA TYR A 480 24.73 -4.57 9.67
C TYR A 480 25.82 -4.97 8.70
N VAL A 481 26.02 -6.30 8.55
CA VAL A 481 27.17 -6.88 7.87
C VAL A 481 26.83 -7.42 6.48
N TYR A 482 27.85 -7.37 5.59
CA TYR A 482 27.83 -8.07 4.31
C TYR A 482 28.55 -9.40 4.46
N PRO A 483 27.89 -10.56 4.27
CA PRO A 483 28.54 -11.87 4.41
C PRO A 483 29.80 -12.01 3.57
N GLU A 484 29.77 -11.54 2.31
CA GLU A 484 30.92 -11.57 1.39
C GLU A 484 32.16 -10.79 1.88
N LYS A 485 31.98 -9.83 2.79
CA LYS A 485 33.06 -9.04 3.39
C LYS A 485 33.52 -9.60 4.74
N LEU A 486 32.76 -10.51 5.33
CA LEU A 486 33.05 -11.09 6.64
C LEU A 486 34.44 -11.74 6.71
N GLY A 487 34.91 -12.40 5.66
CA GLY A 487 36.21 -13.05 5.63
C GLY A 487 37.39 -12.13 5.96
N ASN A 488 37.30 -10.82 5.66
CA ASN A 488 38.35 -9.84 5.99
C ASN A 488 38.10 -9.10 7.31
N GLU A 489 36.85 -8.99 7.75
CA GLU A 489 36.43 -8.22 8.94
C GLU A 489 36.25 -9.13 10.17
N LEU A 490 36.10 -10.43 9.98
CA LEU A 490 35.85 -11.40 11.06
C LEU A 490 36.94 -11.41 12.13
N ALA A 491 38.19 -11.22 11.76
CA ALA A 491 39.30 -11.17 12.70
C ALA A 491 39.20 -9.97 13.66
N GLU A 492 38.59 -8.86 13.22
CA GLU A 492 38.33 -7.68 14.04
C GLU A 492 37.07 -7.86 14.89
N ILE A 493 36.06 -8.59 14.38
CA ILE A 493 34.78 -8.84 15.03
C ILE A 493 34.88 -10.01 16.04
N ALA A 494 35.80 -10.94 15.82
CA ALA A 494 35.97 -12.15 16.62
C ALA A 494 36.12 -11.86 18.12
N GLY A 495 35.27 -12.50 18.93
CA GLY A 495 35.29 -12.38 20.39
C GLY A 495 34.68 -11.11 20.97
N ASP A 496 34.07 -10.24 20.16
CA ASP A 496 33.56 -8.93 20.61
C ASP A 496 32.02 -8.77 20.54
N GLY A 497 31.30 -9.81 20.07
CA GLY A 497 29.85 -9.77 19.97
C GLY A 497 29.22 -11.06 19.42
N LEU A 498 27.90 -11.00 19.27
CA LEU A 498 27.08 -12.05 18.71
C LEU A 498 26.81 -11.79 17.22
N LEU A 499 27.05 -12.80 16.39
CA LEU A 499 26.71 -12.76 14.97
C LEU A 499 25.36 -13.43 14.75
N MET A 500 24.46 -12.76 14.03
CA MET A 500 23.21 -13.32 13.51
C MET A 500 23.34 -13.43 11.99
N LEU A 501 23.50 -14.65 11.48
CA LEU A 501 23.72 -14.96 10.07
C LEU A 501 22.62 -15.85 9.52
N HIS A 502 22.24 -15.66 8.26
CA HIS A 502 21.38 -16.58 7.55
C HIS A 502 22.15 -17.85 7.17
N ARG A 503 21.47 -19.00 7.03
CA ARG A 503 22.09 -20.27 6.65
C ARG A 503 23.00 -20.17 5.44
N GLN A 504 22.62 -19.39 4.42
CA GLN A 504 23.41 -19.18 3.22
C GLN A 504 24.71 -18.40 3.48
N ASP A 505 24.78 -17.61 4.55
CA ASP A 505 25.92 -16.78 4.86
C ASP A 505 27.07 -17.60 5.51
N LEU A 506 26.77 -18.80 6.03
CA LEU A 506 27.75 -19.65 6.67
C LEU A 506 28.88 -20.12 5.72
N GLU A 507 28.63 -20.11 4.41
CA GLU A 507 29.64 -20.44 3.40
C GLU A 507 30.79 -19.42 3.34
N TYR A 508 30.59 -18.21 3.87
CA TYR A 508 31.60 -17.14 3.91
C TYR A 508 32.38 -17.11 5.23
N LEU A 509 32.10 -18.04 6.15
CA LEU A 509 32.80 -18.16 7.45
C LEU A 509 34.00 -19.07 7.33
N ASP A 510 35.20 -18.48 7.20
CA ASP A 510 36.47 -19.20 7.12
C ASP A 510 37.14 -19.46 8.50
N LEU A 511 36.53 -18.93 9.59
CA LEU A 511 37.05 -19.10 10.96
C LEU A 511 36.19 -20.09 11.77
N PRO A 512 36.80 -20.74 12.81
CA PRO A 512 36.01 -21.54 13.74
C PRO A 512 34.93 -20.72 14.43
N TYR A 513 33.72 -21.28 14.54
CA TYR A 513 32.61 -20.62 15.18
C TYR A 513 31.83 -21.58 16.07
N HIS A 514 31.19 -21.04 17.09
CA HIS A 514 30.28 -21.76 17.98
C HIS A 514 28.85 -21.26 17.76
N VAL A 515 27.95 -22.19 17.41
CA VAL A 515 26.51 -21.89 17.33
C VAL A 515 25.96 -21.86 18.75
N ILE A 516 25.41 -20.72 19.14
CA ILE A 516 24.74 -20.50 20.43
C ILE A 516 23.30 -20.96 20.33
N ASP A 517 22.58 -20.51 19.24
CA ASP A 517 21.20 -20.87 18.99
C ASP A 517 20.87 -20.86 17.49
N THR A 518 19.71 -21.43 17.12
CA THR A 518 19.21 -21.48 15.75
C THR A 518 17.73 -21.14 15.73
N VAL A 519 17.37 -20.07 15.03
CA VAL A 519 16.00 -19.57 14.93
C VAL A 519 15.56 -19.57 13.45
N GLY A 520 14.77 -20.57 13.05
CA GLY A 520 14.40 -20.77 11.65
C GLY A 520 15.65 -21.00 10.77
N GLU A 521 15.84 -20.15 9.77
CA GLU A 521 17.01 -20.19 8.88
C GLU A 521 18.20 -19.34 9.38
N TYR A 522 18.13 -18.78 10.60
CA TYR A 522 19.17 -17.92 11.17
C TYR A 522 19.93 -18.63 12.30
N PHE A 523 21.26 -18.40 12.32
CA PHE A 523 22.18 -18.91 13.31
C PHE A 523 22.70 -17.75 14.15
N LEU A 524 22.56 -17.88 15.48
CA LEU A 524 23.19 -17.01 16.47
C LEU A 524 24.50 -17.69 16.86
N LEU A 525 25.63 -17.05 16.59
CA LEU A 525 26.94 -17.67 16.77
C LEU A 525 28.00 -16.67 17.21
N THR A 526 29.08 -17.20 17.80
CA THR A 526 30.31 -16.48 18.10
C THR A 526 31.46 -17.05 17.28
N VAL A 527 32.43 -16.21 16.96
CA VAL A 527 33.66 -16.59 16.27
C VAL A 527 34.82 -16.55 17.26
N ASP A 528 35.63 -17.59 17.27
CA ASP A 528 36.79 -17.67 18.15
C ASP A 528 37.87 -16.66 17.72
N LYS A 529 38.52 -16.02 18.71
CA LYS A 529 39.79 -15.35 18.47
C LYS A 529 40.88 -16.44 18.43
N ASP A 530 41.62 -16.54 17.32
CA ASP A 530 42.84 -17.31 17.26
C ASP A 530 43.85 -16.90 18.34
#